data_807c2c2227af1b1f98664daa2d26ed3b
#
_entry.id   807c2c2227af1b1f98664daa2d26ed3b
#
_cell.length_a   1.000
_cell.length_b   1.000
_cell.length_c   1.000
_cell.angle_alpha   90.00
_cell.angle_beta   90.00
_cell.angle_gamma   90.00
#
_symmetry.space_group_name_H-M   'P 1'
#
loop_
_entity.id
_entity.type
_entity.pdbx_description
1 polymer ?
#
loop_
_entity_poly.entity_id
_entity_poly.type
_entity_poly.pdbx_seq_one_letter_code
_entity_poly.pdbx_strand_id
1 'polypeptide(L)' 'MTELETLIQNGAKNLQEGNFGNALSFFEQALLLKPDDPDLWNQKGIALRSLGRYDEASECYNRSLQLDPRDRASS' A
#
# COMPACT_ATOMS: atom_id res chain seq x y z
N MET A 1 16.19 -9.18 9.14
CA MET A 1 14.93 -8.66 8.56
C MET A 1 14.28 -9.69 7.67
N THR A 2 12.97 -9.75 7.68
CA THR A 2 12.26 -10.64 6.77
C THR A 2 12.20 -10.02 5.38
N GLU A 3 11.93 -10.86 4.38
CA GLU A 3 11.73 -10.38 3.02
C GLU A 3 10.58 -9.34 2.95
N LEU A 4 9.52 -9.58 3.71
CA LEU A 4 8.38 -8.66 3.76
C LEU A 4 8.82 -7.29 4.27
N GLU A 5 9.56 -7.24 5.36
CA GLU A 5 10.03 -5.97 5.92
C GLU A 5 10.92 -5.23 4.94
N THR A 6 11.79 -5.95 4.25
CA THR A 6 12.67 -5.36 3.25
C THR A 6 11.86 -4.74 2.11
N LEU A 7 10.85 -5.44 1.62
CA LEU A 7 9.99 -4.93 0.57
C LEU A 7 9.23 -3.68 1.01
N ILE A 8 8.71 -3.69 2.24
CA ILE A 8 7.98 -2.54 2.78
C ILE A 8 8.90 -1.32 2.90
N GLN A 9 10.10 -1.52 3.41
CA GLN A 9 11.06 -0.42 3.58
C GLN A 9 11.49 0.15 2.23
N ASN A 10 11.74 -0.72 1.26
CA ASN A 10 12.10 -0.26 -0.09
C ASN A 10 10.95 0.50 -0.74
N GLY A 11 9.73 0.02 -0.55
CA GLY A 11 8.55 0.70 -1.06
C GLY A 11 8.38 2.09 -0.45
N ALA A 12 8.51 2.17 0.88
CA ALA A 12 8.38 3.44 1.59
C ALA A 12 9.46 4.43 1.18
N LYS A 13 10.69 3.96 1.02
CA LYS A 13 11.79 4.80 0.60
C LYS A 13 11.55 5.37 -0.80
N ASN A 14 11.15 4.50 -1.72
CA ASN A 14 10.86 4.95 -3.10
C ASN A 14 9.69 5.93 -3.13
N LEU A 15 8.70 5.70 -2.29
CA LEU A 15 7.56 6.62 -2.19
C LEU A 15 8.00 8.01 -1.74
N GLN A 16 8.87 8.09 -0.74
CA GLN A 16 9.41 9.35 -0.26
C GLN A 16 10.26 10.07 -1.31
N GLU A 17 10.96 9.30 -2.12
CA GLU A 17 11.82 9.85 -3.17
C GLU A 17 11.06 10.25 -4.43
N GLY A 18 9.76 9.99 -4.47
CA GLY A 18 8.94 10.28 -5.63
C GLY A 18 9.00 9.22 -6.71
N ASN A 19 9.61 8.07 -6.44
CA ASN A 19 9.68 6.95 -7.37
C ASN A 19 8.44 6.07 -7.21
N PHE A 20 7.29 6.62 -7.60
CA PHE A 20 5.99 6.01 -7.30
C PHE A 20 5.79 4.67 -8.01
N GLY A 21 6.30 4.53 -9.23
CA GLY A 21 6.19 3.25 -9.95
C GLY A 21 6.97 2.13 -9.26
N ASN A 22 8.17 2.45 -8.78
CA ASN A 22 8.98 1.48 -8.04
C ASN A 22 8.34 1.16 -6.69
N ALA A 23 7.83 2.19 -6.00
CA ALA A 23 7.15 1.99 -4.74
C ALA A 23 5.96 1.06 -4.91
N LEU A 24 5.16 1.28 -5.95
CA LEU A 24 4.00 0.43 -6.26
C LEU A 24 4.44 -1.03 -6.42
N SER A 25 5.51 -1.27 -7.17
CA SER A 25 6.01 -2.62 -7.40
C SER A 25 6.39 -3.31 -6.08
N PHE A 26 7.08 -2.60 -5.19
CA PHE A 26 7.47 -3.16 -3.90
C PHE A 26 6.25 -3.50 -3.03
N PHE A 27 5.26 -2.61 -3.01
CA PHE A 27 4.06 -2.87 -2.21
C PHE A 27 3.23 -4.01 -2.80
N GLU A 28 3.19 -4.16 -4.12
CA GLU A 28 2.52 -5.29 -4.74
C GLU A 28 3.19 -6.61 -4.37
N GLN A 29 4.52 -6.63 -4.37
CA GLN A 29 5.26 -7.82 -3.95
C GLN A 29 5.03 -8.13 -2.47
N ALA A 30 4.99 -7.09 -1.64
CA ALA A 30 4.71 -7.27 -0.21
C ALA A 30 3.31 -7.85 0.00
N LEU A 31 2.34 -7.43 -0.80
CA LEU A 31 0.96 -7.94 -0.71
C LEU A 31 0.84 -9.39 -1.15
N LEU A 32 1.75 -9.87 -1.99
CA LEU A 32 1.79 -11.30 -2.32
C LEU A 32 2.16 -12.14 -1.10
N LEU A 33 2.99 -11.58 -0.22
CA LEU A 33 3.41 -12.25 1.01
C LEU A 33 2.39 -12.08 2.13
N LYS A 34 1.72 -10.93 2.17
CA LYS A 34 0.74 -10.64 3.23
C LYS A 34 -0.45 -9.87 2.64
N PRO A 35 -1.38 -10.58 1.99
CA PRO A 35 -2.48 -9.92 1.28
C PRO A 35 -3.56 -9.33 2.19
N ASP A 36 -3.52 -9.63 3.49
CA ASP A 36 -4.53 -9.16 4.45
C ASP A 36 -4.02 -8.00 5.32
N ASP A 37 -2.93 -7.35 4.94
CA ASP A 37 -2.37 -6.23 5.69
C ASP A 37 -2.99 -4.92 5.19
N PRO A 38 -3.82 -4.24 6.01
CA PRO A 38 -4.46 -3.00 5.57
C PRO A 38 -3.47 -1.87 5.31
N ASP A 39 -2.36 -1.84 6.03
CA ASP A 39 -1.35 -0.80 5.82
C ASP A 39 -0.73 -0.91 4.44
N LEU A 40 -0.50 -2.14 3.96
CA LEU A 40 0.07 -2.36 2.62
C LEU A 40 -0.90 -1.90 1.53
N TRP A 41 -2.20 -2.20 1.70
CA TRP A 41 -3.20 -1.72 0.76
C TRP A 41 -3.27 -0.20 0.73
N ASN A 42 -3.17 0.42 1.90
CA ASN A 42 -3.16 1.88 2.00
C ASN A 42 -1.94 2.48 1.30
N GLN A 43 -0.76 1.90 1.52
CA GLN A 43 0.47 2.38 0.89
C GLN A 43 0.41 2.20 -0.64
N LYS A 44 -0.10 1.07 -1.08
CA LYS A 44 -0.29 0.85 -2.51
C LYS A 44 -1.22 1.90 -3.10
N GLY A 45 -2.30 2.23 -2.39
CA GLY A 45 -3.23 3.27 -2.81
C GLY A 45 -2.56 4.63 -2.94
N ILE A 46 -1.68 4.97 -2.00
CA ILE A 46 -0.94 6.24 -2.04
C ILE A 46 -0.05 6.29 -3.30
N ALA A 47 0.64 5.19 -3.60
CA ALA A 47 1.49 5.13 -4.80
C ALA A 47 0.66 5.28 -6.07
N LEU A 48 -0.47 4.61 -6.13
CA LEU A 48 -1.38 4.68 -7.29
C LEU A 48 -1.92 6.10 -7.48
N ARG A 49 -2.35 6.73 -6.38
CA ARG A 49 -2.85 8.09 -6.43
C ARG A 49 -1.77 9.06 -6.95
N SER A 50 -0.55 8.88 -6.49
CA SER A 50 0.58 9.70 -6.92
C SER A 50 0.88 9.53 -8.41
N LEU A 51 0.54 8.37 -8.97
CA LEU A 51 0.68 8.09 -10.39
C LEU A 51 -0.52 8.58 -11.20
N GLY A 52 -1.55 9.11 -10.55
CA GLY A 52 -2.76 9.54 -11.22
C GLY A 52 -3.77 8.43 -11.49
N ARG A 53 -3.54 7.26 -10.93
CA ARG A 53 -4.41 6.08 -11.11
C ARG A 53 -5.43 6.03 -9.97
N TYR A 54 -6.35 7.00 -10.01
CA TYR A 54 -7.26 7.25 -8.88
C TYR A 54 -8.27 6.13 -8.64
N ASP A 55 -8.79 5.52 -9.70
CA ASP A 55 -9.75 4.42 -9.56
C ASP A 55 -9.14 3.23 -8.82
N GLU A 56 -7.91 2.89 -9.19
CA GLU A 56 -7.19 1.78 -8.54
C GLU A 56 -6.83 2.14 -7.11
N ALA A 57 -6.47 3.41 -6.87
CA ALA A 57 -6.17 3.87 -5.52
C ALA A 57 -7.40 3.74 -4.62
N SER A 58 -8.57 4.11 -5.13
CA SER A 58 -9.83 3.99 -4.38
C SER A 58 -10.10 2.55 -3.98
N GLU A 59 -9.87 1.62 -4.89
CA GLU A 59 -10.05 0.20 -4.60
C GLU A 59 -9.13 -0.26 -3.46
N CYS A 60 -7.88 0.22 -3.47
CA CYS A 60 -6.93 -0.12 -2.42
C CYS A 60 -7.36 0.45 -1.07
N TYR A 61 -7.84 1.68 -1.04
CA TYR A 61 -8.33 2.29 0.20
C TYR A 61 -9.56 1.56 0.73
N ASN A 62 -10.47 1.17 -0.15
CA ASN A 62 -11.64 0.40 0.25
C ASN A 62 -11.21 -0.95 0.83
N ARG A 63 -10.24 -1.61 0.20
CA ARG A 63 -9.72 -2.88 0.71
C ARG A 63 -9.09 -2.72 2.09
N SER A 64 -8.32 -1.64 2.26
CA SER A 64 -7.71 -1.33 3.55
C SER A 64 -8.77 -1.18 4.64
N LEU A 65 -9.84 -0.47 4.35
CA LEU A 65 -10.93 -0.27 5.31
C LEU A 65 -11.67 -1.56 5.63
N GLN A 66 -11.82 -2.45 4.65
CA GLN A 66 -12.46 -3.74 4.87
C GLN A 66 -11.62 -4.63 5.79
N LEU A 67 -10.30 -4.52 5.68
CA LEU A 67 -9.39 -5.34 6.48
C LEU A 67 -9.17 -4.76 7.87
N ASP A 68 -9.37 -3.46 8.06
CA ASP A 68 -9.20 -2.78 9.34
C ASP A 68 -10.47 -2.02 9.72
N PRO A 69 -11.43 -2.72 10.35
CA PRO A 69 -12.71 -2.09 10.72
C PRO A 69 -12.59 -1.07 11.84
N ARG A 70 -11.42 -0.93 12.47
CA ARG A 70 -11.23 0.05 13.53
C ARG A 70 -11.48 1.47 13.04
N ASP A 71 -11.15 1.75 11.79
CA ASP A 71 -11.39 3.07 11.21
C ASP A 71 -12.87 3.39 11.14
N ARG A 72 -13.69 2.37 10.94
CA ARG A 72 -15.14 2.53 10.91
C ARG A 72 -15.72 2.71 12.30
N ALA A 73 -15.17 2.01 13.28
CA ALA A 73 -15.66 2.04 14.65
C ALA A 73 -15.42 3.39 15.30
N SER A 74 -14.42 4.12 14.86
CA SER A 74 -14.09 5.40 15.44
C SER A 74 -14.89 6.58 14.84
N SER A 75 -15.68 6.34 13.84
CA SER A 75 -16.46 7.39 13.17
C SER A 75 -17.90 7.53 13.71
#